data_0cac70ea4b5fe29e854ee4700e5b13e0
#
_entry.id   0cac70ea4b5fe29e854ee4700e5b13e0
#
_cell.length_a   1.000
_cell.length_b   1.000
_cell.length_c   1.000
_cell.angle_alpha   90.00
_cell.angle_beta   90.00
_cell.angle_gamma   90.00
#
_symmetry.space_group_name_H-M   'P 1'
#
loop_
_entity.id
_entity.type
_entity.pdbx_description
1 polymer ?
#
loop_
_entity_poly.entity_id
_entity_poly.type
_entity_poly.pdbx_seq_one_letter_code
_entity_poly.pdbx_strand_id
1 'polypeptide(L)'
;ACDQGPQMLWMKKYQPEILKESATAFHCKDWLYFNLTGVRATDPTESVFSCGDFRERDFSDEVIELLGLTEQKALFPKVVDGTKVSHPLSDNVARLCGLQSGIPVVLGYVDVICTALGSGLYDPGYQTGCTIIGSTGMHMRYDDSVDEVKLNQESTGYTMVFPVDGTYSQMQSNMAATLNI
;
A
#
# COMPACT_ATOMS: atom_id res chain seq x y z
N ALA A 1 1.43 15.86 3.76
CA ALA A 1 1.30 14.44 4.11
C ALA A 1 0.28 13.82 3.19
N CYS A 2 0.70 12.83 2.41
CA CYS A 2 -0.16 12.15 1.44
C CYS A 2 -0.72 10.83 1.99
N ASP A 3 -0.23 10.40 3.16
CA ASP A 3 -0.54 9.10 3.74
C ASP A 3 -1.88 9.09 4.46
N GLN A 4 -2.52 7.94 4.52
CA GLN A 4 -3.86 7.76 5.10
C GLN A 4 -3.90 8.14 6.60
N GLY A 5 -2.88 7.77 7.38
CA GLY A 5 -2.83 8.08 8.81
C GLY A 5 -2.96 9.59 9.11
N PRO A 6 -2.08 10.45 8.59
CA PRO A 6 -2.20 11.90 8.73
C PRO A 6 -3.51 12.49 8.20
N GLN A 7 -4.05 11.94 7.11
CA GLN A 7 -5.35 12.37 6.57
C GLN A 7 -6.49 12.05 7.53
N MET A 8 -6.50 10.84 8.11
CA MET A 8 -7.50 10.45 9.12
C MET A 8 -7.39 11.31 10.38
N LEU A 9 -6.16 11.66 10.82
CA LEU A 9 -5.97 12.59 11.94
C LEU A 9 -6.54 13.98 11.63
N TRP A 10 -6.33 14.47 10.42
CA TRP A 10 -6.92 15.73 9.98
C TRP A 10 -8.46 15.66 10.00
N MET A 11 -9.04 14.58 9.46
CA MET A 11 -10.50 14.36 9.48
C MET A 11 -11.03 14.24 10.91
N LYS A 12 -10.34 13.50 11.78
CA LYS A 12 -10.71 13.37 13.22
C LYS A 12 -10.79 14.74 13.89
N LYS A 13 -9.88 15.64 13.54
CA LYS A 13 -9.83 16.98 14.12
C LYS A 13 -10.84 17.95 13.54
N TYR A 14 -11.05 17.92 12.23
CA TYR A 14 -11.80 18.96 11.54
C TYR A 14 -13.15 18.50 10.96
N GLN A 15 -13.33 17.19 10.77
CA GLN A 15 -14.54 16.59 10.20
C GLN A 15 -14.91 15.27 10.92
N PRO A 16 -15.02 15.27 12.26
CA PRO A 16 -15.21 14.04 13.02
C PRO A 16 -16.50 13.28 12.66
N GLU A 17 -17.53 13.99 12.23
CA GLU A 17 -18.81 13.38 11.86
C GLU A 17 -18.68 12.48 10.63
N ILE A 18 -17.80 12.85 9.67
CA ILE A 18 -17.55 12.01 8.51
C ILE A 18 -16.94 10.66 8.94
N LEU A 19 -15.98 10.66 9.86
CA LEU A 19 -15.41 9.42 10.37
C LEU A 19 -16.40 8.56 11.12
N LYS A 20 -17.30 9.18 11.90
CA LYS A 20 -18.35 8.44 12.64
C LYS A 20 -19.36 7.76 11.71
N GLU A 21 -19.68 8.40 10.58
CA GLU A 21 -20.63 7.87 9.60
C GLU A 21 -19.97 6.92 8.60
N SER A 22 -18.64 6.88 8.56
CA SER A 22 -17.87 6.04 7.64
C SER A 22 -17.86 4.59 8.09
N ALA A 23 -17.93 3.68 7.12
CA ALA A 23 -17.84 2.25 7.36
C ALA A 23 -16.44 1.68 7.05
N THR A 24 -15.67 2.36 6.21
CA THR A 24 -14.31 1.92 5.81
C THR A 24 -13.55 3.09 5.21
N ALA A 25 -12.27 3.20 5.55
CA ALA A 25 -11.32 4.13 4.94
C ALA A 25 -10.53 3.39 3.85
N PHE A 26 -10.73 3.76 2.60
CA PHE A 26 -10.10 3.13 1.44
C PHE A 26 -9.03 4.02 0.81
N HIS A 27 -7.97 3.39 0.28
CA HIS A 27 -7.20 3.99 -0.81
C HIS A 27 -7.96 3.89 -2.13
N CYS A 28 -7.55 4.65 -3.14
CA CYS A 28 -8.26 4.68 -4.42
C CYS A 28 -8.41 3.30 -5.06
N LYS A 29 -7.33 2.48 -5.06
CA LYS A 29 -7.38 1.13 -5.63
C LYS A 29 -8.24 0.16 -4.83
N ASP A 30 -8.28 0.32 -3.48
CA ASP A 30 -9.10 -0.49 -2.60
C ASP A 30 -10.59 -0.19 -2.81
N TRP A 31 -10.92 1.09 -2.99
CA TRP A 31 -12.27 1.51 -3.34
C TRP A 31 -12.71 0.95 -4.69
N LEU A 32 -11.80 0.96 -5.69
CA LEU A 32 -12.07 0.33 -6.98
C LEU A 32 -12.29 -1.18 -6.83
N TYR A 33 -11.43 -1.86 -6.08
CA TYR A 33 -11.57 -3.28 -5.79
C TYR A 33 -12.91 -3.61 -5.11
N PHE A 34 -13.30 -2.80 -4.13
CA PHE A 34 -14.61 -2.94 -3.47
C PHE A 34 -15.77 -2.80 -4.47
N ASN A 35 -15.71 -1.82 -5.38
CA ASN A 35 -16.76 -1.64 -6.38
C ASN A 35 -16.80 -2.80 -7.39
N LEU A 36 -15.68 -3.42 -7.71
CA LEU A 36 -15.60 -4.56 -8.61
C LEU A 36 -16.12 -5.86 -7.95
N THR A 37 -15.81 -6.07 -6.69
CA THR A 37 -15.99 -7.37 -6.02
C THR A 37 -17.00 -7.35 -4.87
N GLY A 38 -17.29 -6.20 -4.29
CA GLY A 38 -18.05 -6.06 -3.04
C GLY A 38 -17.22 -6.34 -1.78
N VAL A 39 -15.93 -6.66 -1.91
CA VAL A 39 -15.06 -7.03 -0.79
C VAL A 39 -14.29 -5.82 -0.28
N ARG A 40 -14.40 -5.56 1.02
CA ARG A 40 -13.64 -4.49 1.72
C ARG A 40 -12.26 -5.03 2.09
N ALA A 41 -11.25 -4.64 1.32
CA ALA A 41 -9.88 -5.09 1.52
C ALA A 41 -8.88 -4.00 1.14
N THR A 42 -7.69 -4.10 1.71
CA THR A 42 -6.47 -3.41 1.27
C THR A 42 -5.35 -4.43 1.10
N ASP A 43 -4.22 -4.04 0.55
CA ASP A 43 -3.06 -4.92 0.41
C ASP A 43 -1.96 -4.64 1.44
N PRO A 44 -0.96 -5.55 1.57
CA PRO A 44 0.11 -5.38 2.55
C PRO A 44 0.94 -4.10 2.37
N THR A 45 1.07 -3.57 1.16
CA THR A 45 1.86 -2.34 0.95
C THR A 45 1.14 -1.10 1.45
N GLU A 46 -0.15 -0.99 1.19
CA GLU A 46 -0.95 0.15 1.68
C GLU A 46 -1.11 0.12 3.20
N SER A 47 -1.29 -1.07 3.81
CA SER A 47 -1.36 -1.16 5.27
C SER A 47 -0.06 -0.70 5.93
N VAL A 48 1.08 -1.17 5.42
CA VAL A 48 2.42 -0.79 5.91
C VAL A 48 2.69 0.70 5.71
N PHE A 49 2.33 1.23 4.54
CA PHE A 49 2.54 2.64 4.21
C PHE A 49 1.68 3.59 5.06
N SER A 50 0.51 3.14 5.49
CA SER A 50 -0.44 3.94 6.26
C SER A 50 -0.14 3.94 7.77
N CYS A 51 -0.32 2.80 8.41
CA CYS A 51 -0.23 2.62 9.86
C CYS A 51 0.28 1.22 10.22
N GLY A 52 1.17 0.63 9.41
CA GLY A 52 1.55 -0.76 9.55
C GLY A 52 2.98 -1.01 10.04
N ASP A 53 3.26 -2.30 10.24
CA ASP A 53 4.60 -2.83 10.44
C ASP A 53 4.98 -3.72 9.24
N PHE A 54 6.10 -3.40 8.61
CA PHE A 54 6.58 -4.15 7.45
C PHE A 54 6.96 -5.59 7.79
N ARG A 55 7.31 -5.88 9.06
CA ARG A 55 7.63 -7.23 9.52
C ARG A 55 6.40 -8.14 9.57
N GLU A 56 5.28 -7.56 9.98
CA GLU A 56 3.99 -8.25 10.06
C GLU A 56 3.21 -8.22 8.74
N ARG A 57 3.57 -7.32 7.83
CA ARG A 57 2.89 -7.09 6.54
C ARG A 57 1.42 -6.71 6.71
N ASP A 58 1.11 -6.02 7.80
CA ASP A 58 -0.25 -5.66 8.22
C ASP A 58 -0.23 -4.34 8.98
N PHE A 59 -1.40 -3.85 9.34
CA PHE A 59 -1.57 -2.73 10.27
C PHE A 59 -0.98 -3.07 11.64
N SER A 60 -0.35 -2.08 12.27
CA SER A 60 0.19 -2.18 13.62
C SER A 60 -0.70 -1.46 14.63
N ASP A 61 -1.15 -2.18 15.64
CA ASP A 61 -1.93 -1.59 16.73
C ASP A 61 -1.14 -0.51 17.48
N GLU A 62 0.15 -0.74 17.66
CA GLU A 62 1.04 0.23 18.30
C GLU A 62 1.12 1.54 17.49
N VAL A 63 1.28 1.46 16.17
CA VAL A 63 1.31 2.64 15.30
C VAL A 63 -0.04 3.36 15.29
N ILE A 64 -1.15 2.62 15.23
CA ILE A 64 -2.51 3.18 15.28
C ILE A 64 -2.74 3.92 16.61
N GLU A 65 -2.28 3.35 17.73
CA GLU A 65 -2.38 3.96 19.05
C GLU A 65 -1.49 5.23 19.15
N LEU A 66 -0.25 5.15 18.71
CA LEU A 66 0.67 6.31 18.67
C LEU A 66 0.11 7.47 17.85
N LEU A 67 -0.59 7.19 16.78
CA LEU A 67 -1.30 8.18 15.97
C LEU A 67 -2.60 8.67 16.63
N GLY A 68 -3.05 8.07 17.75
CA GLY A 68 -4.31 8.43 18.38
C GLY A 68 -5.55 8.04 17.56
N LEU A 69 -5.47 6.99 16.75
CA LEU A 69 -6.52 6.50 15.85
C LEU A 69 -7.20 5.22 16.35
N THR A 70 -7.01 4.85 17.62
CA THR A 70 -7.54 3.60 18.20
C THR A 70 -9.05 3.46 18.01
N GLU A 71 -9.81 4.55 18.21
CA GLU A 71 -11.27 4.55 17.99
C GLU A 71 -11.68 4.37 16.53
N GLN A 72 -10.79 4.70 15.60
CA GLN A 72 -10.97 4.60 14.15
C GLN A 72 -10.43 3.29 13.58
N LYS A 73 -9.87 2.40 14.40
CA LYS A 73 -9.28 1.13 13.97
C LYS A 73 -10.24 0.30 13.11
N ALA A 74 -11.52 0.28 13.46
CA ALA A 74 -12.55 -0.45 12.72
C ALA A 74 -12.78 0.05 11.27
N LEU A 75 -12.28 1.24 10.93
CA LEU A 75 -12.35 1.79 9.56
C LEU A 75 -11.29 1.23 8.64
N PHE A 76 -10.20 0.70 9.16
CA PHE A 76 -9.16 0.08 8.34
C PHE A 76 -9.67 -1.26 7.76
N PRO A 77 -9.60 -1.45 6.44
CA PRO A 77 -10.05 -2.69 5.82
C PRO A 77 -9.10 -3.86 6.14
N LYS A 78 -9.61 -5.08 5.99
CA LYS A 78 -8.78 -6.29 6.15
C LYS A 78 -7.67 -6.31 5.10
N VAL A 79 -6.46 -6.69 5.51
CA VAL A 79 -5.35 -6.89 4.58
C VAL A 79 -5.52 -8.21 3.82
N VAL A 80 -5.38 -8.14 2.50
CA VAL A 80 -5.49 -9.28 1.57
C VAL A 80 -4.30 -9.24 0.61
N ASP A 81 -3.54 -10.33 0.58
CA ASP A 81 -2.44 -10.48 -0.36
C ASP A 81 -2.95 -10.99 -1.72
N GLY A 82 -2.93 -10.11 -2.71
CA GLY A 82 -3.40 -10.42 -4.06
C GLY A 82 -2.55 -11.47 -4.80
N THR A 83 -1.35 -11.79 -4.32
CA THR A 83 -0.57 -12.91 -4.86
C THR A 83 -1.13 -14.27 -4.44
N LYS A 84 -1.96 -14.30 -3.40
CA LYS A 84 -2.51 -15.52 -2.80
C LYS A 84 -4.02 -15.63 -2.95
N VAL A 85 -4.71 -14.49 -3.05
CA VAL A 85 -6.18 -14.43 -3.01
C VAL A 85 -6.72 -13.58 -4.15
N SER A 86 -7.77 -14.04 -4.81
CA SER A 86 -8.60 -13.25 -5.72
C SER A 86 -10.07 -13.37 -5.32
N HIS A 87 -10.86 -12.38 -5.70
CA HIS A 87 -12.31 -12.42 -5.52
C HIS A 87 -13.01 -12.28 -6.87
N PRO A 88 -14.21 -12.87 -7.05
CA PRO A 88 -14.90 -12.83 -8.31
C PRO A 88 -15.42 -11.42 -8.63
N LEU A 89 -15.35 -11.05 -9.91
CA LEU A 89 -16.05 -9.88 -10.44
C LEU A 89 -17.54 -10.04 -10.21
N SER A 90 -18.19 -9.04 -9.61
CA SER A 90 -19.62 -9.08 -9.32
C SER A 90 -20.46 -9.09 -10.60
N ASP A 91 -21.60 -9.79 -10.58
CA ASP A 91 -22.51 -9.91 -11.73
C ASP A 91 -22.98 -8.57 -12.28
N ASN A 92 -23.23 -7.63 -11.39
CA ASN A 92 -23.68 -6.31 -11.78
C ASN A 92 -22.61 -5.55 -12.58
N VAL A 93 -21.36 -5.53 -12.08
CA VAL A 93 -20.26 -4.85 -12.75
C VAL A 93 -19.88 -5.56 -14.05
N ALA A 94 -19.86 -6.88 -14.05
CA ALA A 94 -19.62 -7.68 -15.26
C ALA A 94 -20.58 -7.29 -16.38
N ARG A 95 -21.87 -7.19 -16.07
CA ARG A 95 -22.91 -6.77 -17.00
C ARG A 95 -22.74 -5.33 -17.50
N LEU A 96 -22.38 -4.40 -16.60
CA LEU A 96 -22.16 -2.99 -16.95
C LEU A 96 -20.94 -2.79 -17.86
N CYS A 97 -19.90 -3.59 -17.67
CA CYS A 97 -18.66 -3.51 -18.44
C CYS A 97 -18.61 -4.42 -19.66
N GLY A 98 -19.64 -5.25 -19.88
CA GLY A 98 -19.64 -6.25 -20.96
C GLY A 98 -18.63 -7.37 -20.74
N LEU A 99 -18.30 -7.68 -19.49
CA LEU A 99 -17.35 -8.71 -19.09
C LEU A 99 -18.08 -9.97 -18.61
N GLN A 100 -17.36 -11.09 -18.55
CA GLN A 100 -17.87 -12.32 -17.98
C GLN A 100 -17.96 -12.20 -16.47
N SER A 101 -19.08 -12.60 -15.88
CA SER A 101 -19.25 -12.69 -14.42
C SER A 101 -18.28 -13.72 -13.82
N GLY A 102 -17.80 -13.42 -12.60
CA GLY A 102 -16.94 -14.34 -11.86
C GLY A 102 -15.48 -14.35 -12.30
N ILE A 103 -15.05 -13.49 -13.23
CA ILE A 103 -13.62 -13.34 -13.54
C ILE A 103 -12.87 -13.00 -12.25
N PRO A 104 -11.70 -13.64 -12.00
CA PRO A 104 -10.93 -13.32 -10.81
C PRO A 104 -10.39 -11.88 -10.88
N VAL A 105 -10.68 -11.11 -9.84
CA VAL A 105 -10.14 -9.76 -9.60
C VAL A 105 -9.09 -9.88 -8.52
N VAL A 106 -7.89 -9.40 -8.81
CA VAL A 106 -6.74 -9.40 -7.89
C VAL A 106 -6.54 -7.99 -7.35
N LEU A 107 -6.37 -7.87 -6.04
CA LEU A 107 -5.96 -6.61 -5.42
C LEU A 107 -4.45 -6.45 -5.58
N GLY A 108 -4.03 -5.52 -6.43
CA GLY A 108 -2.62 -5.22 -6.67
C GLY A 108 -1.95 -4.51 -5.51
N TYR A 109 -0.62 -4.59 -5.47
CA TYR A 109 0.24 -3.80 -4.59
C TYR A 109 0.28 -2.34 -5.04
N VAL A 110 0.81 -1.45 -4.20
CA VAL A 110 1.00 -0.04 -4.57
C VAL A 110 1.85 0.09 -5.85
N ASP A 111 1.54 1.08 -6.66
CA ASP A 111 2.10 1.27 -8.01
C ASP A 111 3.63 1.30 -8.05
N VAL A 112 4.27 1.92 -7.06
CA VAL A 112 5.73 1.98 -6.96
C VAL A 112 6.35 0.58 -6.79
N ILE A 113 5.73 -0.29 -6.02
CA ILE A 113 6.18 -1.68 -5.85
C ILE A 113 5.92 -2.49 -7.13
N CYS A 114 4.76 -2.30 -7.78
CA CYS A 114 4.48 -2.93 -9.07
C CYS A 114 5.49 -2.48 -10.15
N THR A 115 5.88 -1.21 -10.14
CA THR A 115 6.90 -0.67 -11.05
C THR A 115 8.27 -1.29 -10.77
N ALA A 116 8.66 -1.42 -9.49
CA ALA A 116 9.90 -2.07 -9.09
C ALA A 116 9.93 -3.54 -9.52
N LEU A 117 8.81 -4.25 -9.33
CA LEU A 117 8.65 -5.62 -9.79
C LEU A 117 8.81 -5.72 -11.32
N GLY A 118 8.15 -4.85 -12.06
CA GLY A 118 8.23 -4.81 -13.53
C GLY A 118 9.62 -4.45 -14.07
N SER A 119 10.43 -3.73 -13.28
CA SER A 119 11.83 -3.40 -13.63
C SER A 119 12.82 -4.54 -13.34
N GLY A 120 12.37 -5.65 -12.72
CA GLY A 120 13.23 -6.77 -12.36
C GLY A 120 14.03 -6.56 -11.07
N LEU A 121 13.63 -5.61 -10.20
CA LEU A 121 14.35 -5.32 -8.96
C LEU A 121 14.56 -6.54 -8.05
N TYR A 122 13.69 -7.54 -8.15
CA TYR A 122 13.74 -8.79 -7.36
C TYR A 122 14.66 -9.87 -7.94
N ASP A 123 15.27 -9.65 -9.11
CA ASP A 123 16.10 -10.66 -9.77
C ASP A 123 17.44 -10.80 -9.03
N PRO A 124 17.74 -11.95 -8.42
CA PRO A 124 18.97 -12.14 -7.66
C PRO A 124 20.25 -12.09 -8.53
N GLY A 125 20.11 -12.16 -9.85
CA GLY A 125 21.22 -11.98 -10.80
C GLY A 125 21.62 -10.51 -10.97
N TYR A 126 20.77 -9.59 -10.57
CA TYR A 126 20.97 -8.15 -10.68
C TYR A 126 20.87 -7.51 -9.30
N GLN A 127 21.97 -7.37 -8.59
CA GLN A 127 22.03 -6.55 -7.37
C GLN A 127 21.92 -5.05 -7.68
N THR A 128 20.93 -4.67 -8.45
CA THR A 128 20.78 -3.31 -8.95
C THR A 128 19.62 -2.64 -8.20
N GLY A 129 19.77 -1.34 -7.96
CA GLY A 129 18.68 -0.51 -7.54
C GLY A 129 17.72 -0.23 -8.71
N CYS A 130 16.48 0.14 -8.37
CA CYS A 130 15.53 0.71 -9.30
C CYS A 130 15.41 2.20 -9.04
N THR A 131 15.43 3.01 -10.10
CA THR A 131 15.14 4.45 -9.99
C THR A 131 13.97 4.78 -10.89
N ILE A 132 12.91 5.31 -10.28
CA ILE A 132 11.75 5.84 -10.98
C ILE A 132 11.90 7.35 -11.03
N ILE A 133 11.88 7.93 -12.24
CA ILE A 133 12.01 9.36 -12.47
C ILE A 133 10.72 9.88 -13.10
N GLY A 134 9.98 10.65 -12.34
CA GLY A 134 8.79 11.37 -12.77
C GLY A 134 8.86 12.83 -12.31
N SER A 135 7.76 13.42 -11.88
CA SER A 135 7.76 14.68 -11.12
C SER A 135 8.52 14.56 -9.81
N THR A 136 8.50 13.37 -9.21
CA THR A 136 9.35 12.95 -8.10
C THR A 136 10.31 11.86 -8.54
N GLY A 137 11.44 11.74 -7.85
CA GLY A 137 12.37 10.62 -7.99
C GLY A 137 12.17 9.64 -6.86
N MET A 138 12.19 8.36 -7.15
CA MET A 138 12.16 7.29 -6.16
C MET A 138 13.32 6.34 -6.42
N HIS A 139 14.20 6.18 -5.44
CA HIS A 139 15.33 5.27 -5.50
C HIS A 139 15.03 4.09 -4.59
N MET A 140 15.15 2.88 -5.12
CA MET A 140 14.74 1.65 -4.44
C MET A 140 15.85 0.61 -4.50
N ARG A 141 15.96 -0.17 -3.44
CA ARG A 141 16.73 -1.40 -3.41
C ARG A 141 15.85 -2.54 -2.92
N TYR A 142 16.20 -3.75 -3.28
CA TYR A 142 15.58 -4.97 -2.82
C TYR A 142 16.37 -5.57 -1.67
N ASP A 143 15.68 -6.04 -0.64
CA ASP A 143 16.22 -6.78 0.48
C ASP A 143 15.49 -8.15 0.55
N ASP A 144 16.23 -9.25 0.50
CA ASP A 144 15.66 -10.60 0.44
C ASP A 144 15.32 -11.19 1.82
N SER A 145 15.63 -10.45 2.89
CA SER A 145 15.30 -10.81 4.26
C SER A 145 15.14 -9.57 5.15
N VAL A 146 14.46 -9.74 6.29
CA VAL A 146 14.32 -8.68 7.30
C VAL A 146 15.66 -8.27 7.89
N ASP A 147 16.64 -9.16 7.94
CA ASP A 147 17.96 -8.91 8.52
C ASP A 147 18.80 -7.97 7.66
N GLU A 148 18.49 -7.88 6.36
CA GLU A 148 19.13 -6.94 5.43
C GLU A 148 18.55 -5.53 5.50
N VAL A 149 17.34 -5.38 6.04
CA VAL A 149 16.70 -4.08 6.19
C VAL A 149 17.47 -3.20 7.18
N LYS A 150 18.04 -2.12 6.68
CA LYS A 150 18.80 -1.15 7.48
C LYS A 150 18.00 0.13 7.63
N LEU A 151 17.40 0.30 8.79
CA LEU A 151 16.78 1.58 9.15
C LEU A 151 17.88 2.61 9.38
N ASN A 152 17.81 3.75 8.67
CA ASN A 152 18.79 4.79 8.85
C ASN A 152 18.52 5.61 10.14
N GLN A 153 19.57 6.19 10.70
CA GLN A 153 19.48 6.97 11.94
C GLN A 153 18.68 8.28 11.78
N GLU A 154 18.57 8.77 10.56
CA GLU A 154 17.84 10.01 10.24
C GLU A 154 16.34 9.76 10.06
N SER A 155 15.89 8.53 10.15
CA SER A 155 14.48 8.11 9.94
C SER A 155 13.90 8.63 8.63
N THR A 156 14.70 8.64 7.57
CA THR A 156 14.29 9.04 6.22
C THR A 156 14.01 7.83 5.34
N GLY A 157 13.17 8.02 4.34
CA GLY A 157 12.78 6.96 3.40
C GLY A 157 11.70 6.04 3.96
N TYR A 158 11.48 4.96 3.25
CA TYR A 158 10.42 4.00 3.53
C TYR A 158 10.96 2.58 3.43
N THR A 159 10.44 1.69 4.27
CA THR A 159 10.61 0.24 4.12
C THR A 159 9.26 -0.34 3.77
N MET A 160 9.16 -0.95 2.60
CA MET A 160 7.94 -1.54 2.08
C MET A 160 8.08 -3.05 1.94
N VAL A 161 6.97 -3.74 2.05
CA VAL A 161 6.91 -5.17 1.74
C VAL A 161 6.90 -5.37 0.22
N PHE A 162 7.51 -6.45 -0.24
CA PHE A 162 7.51 -6.86 -1.64
C PHE A 162 6.54 -8.03 -1.85
N PRO A 163 6.08 -8.33 -3.09
CA PRO A 163 5.10 -9.40 -3.35
C PRO A 163 5.52 -10.82 -2.96
N VAL A 164 6.80 -11.04 -2.69
CA VAL A 164 7.30 -12.32 -2.17
C VAL A 164 7.42 -12.23 -0.65
N ASP A 165 6.93 -13.25 0.06
CA ASP A 165 6.98 -13.30 1.52
C ASP A 165 8.42 -13.21 2.03
N GLY A 166 8.61 -12.41 3.09
CA GLY A 166 9.92 -12.20 3.72
C GLY A 166 10.86 -11.30 2.93
N THR A 167 10.38 -10.66 1.85
CA THR A 167 11.18 -9.74 1.04
C THR A 167 10.68 -8.31 1.13
N TYR A 168 11.58 -7.35 0.95
CA TYR A 168 11.33 -5.94 1.23
C TYR A 168 11.93 -5.05 0.15
N SER A 169 11.50 -3.80 0.12
CA SER A 169 12.13 -2.74 -0.64
C SER A 169 12.37 -1.54 0.23
N GLN A 170 13.62 -1.10 0.32
CA GLN A 170 13.94 0.19 0.94
C GLN A 170 13.95 1.27 -0.12
N MET A 171 13.31 2.39 0.19
CA MET A 171 13.06 3.46 -0.77
C MET A 171 13.47 4.82 -0.21
N GLN A 172 14.04 5.65 -1.07
CA GLN A 172 14.29 7.08 -0.82
C GLN A 172 13.62 7.90 -1.90
N SER A 173 12.93 8.97 -1.50
CA SER A 173 12.26 9.87 -2.43
C SER A 173 12.96 11.21 -2.56
N ASN A 174 12.96 11.75 -3.77
CA ASN A 174 13.31 13.12 -4.06
C ASN A 174 12.12 13.82 -4.69
N MET A 175 11.62 14.88 -4.04
CA MET A 175 10.40 15.58 -4.44
C MET A 175 10.56 16.48 -5.68
N ALA A 176 11.75 16.60 -6.24
CA ALA A 176 12.07 17.51 -7.34
C ALA A 176 12.91 16.84 -8.45
N ALA A 177 12.65 15.57 -8.77
CA ALA A 177 13.52 14.80 -9.67
C ALA A 177 13.71 15.47 -11.04
N THR A 178 12.63 15.79 -11.74
CA THR A 178 12.71 16.39 -13.08
C THR A 178 13.11 17.87 -13.08
N LEU A 179 13.04 18.54 -11.94
CA LEU A 179 13.49 19.92 -11.78
C LEU A 179 15.02 20.00 -11.55
N ASN A 180 15.67 18.86 -11.28
CA ASN A 180 17.10 18.75 -11.02
C ASN A 180 17.88 18.19 -12.22
N ILE A 181 17.22 17.95 -13.35
CA ILE A 181 17.76 17.54 -14.62
C ILE A 181 17.69 18.74 -15.59
#